data_10cf9eb5ea9a52b834af97e97e910b45
#
_entry.id   10cf9eb5ea9a52b834af97e97e910b45
#
_cell.length_a   1.000
_cell.length_b   1.000
_cell.length_c   1.000
_cell.angle_alpha   90.00
_cell.angle_beta   90.00
_cell.angle_gamma   90.00
#
_symmetry.space_group_name_H-M   'P 1'
#
loop_
_entity.id
_entity.type
_entity.pdbx_description
1 polymer ?
#
loop_
_entity_poly.entity_id
_entity_poly.type
_entity_poly.pdbx_seq_one_letter_code
_entity_poly.pdbx_strand_id
1 'polypeptide(L)'
;MKKITAIALCLLCCGVASAQTAREEIKANIYLSGSNYIDYDNQLATAPLTPTPKGYEPFYMSHYGRHGSRWLINEGEYMGPLTTLREADADGKLTAEGKAVLKKIEDFYPTTIKRLGELTTVGERQHHGIGSRMAKNFPEIFKAKNVPVDARSTVVIRCILSMEAECEELAAANPSIRFHNDVSESLQYYLNQSRSDRLRQASRKGRSYENSYTQKYTHPERLMKVLFNDQQYVFDNVRAGSLMRQLFKLACNMQSHDSDIEFYSLFTEEEIYDQWRLNNIGWYLDYGHAPQTDGIMPFSQQNLLRNIIETADTIVPLSAPLSAKTPQATLRFGHEVCVMPLACLLELGTCGAQVENLDTLDHVWRNYRIFPMACNVQLIFYRPKKGNGDILVKALLNEREMTMPGQPVSGPYYRWADLRQYYLDKLRKFEDNNR
;
A
#
# COMPACT_ATOMS: atom_id res chain seq x y z
N MET A 1 42.33 13.28 55.79
CA MET A 1 41.16 13.76 55.06
C MET A 1 41.00 12.85 53.83
N LYS A 2 40.10 11.86 53.91
CA LYS A 2 39.82 10.91 52.82
C LYS A 2 38.68 11.48 51.97
N LYS A 3 38.93 11.71 50.65
CA LYS A 3 37.92 12.10 49.68
C LYS A 3 37.19 10.83 49.24
N ILE A 4 35.91 10.76 49.53
CA ILE A 4 35.00 9.71 49.04
C ILE A 4 34.44 10.19 47.69
N THR A 5 34.83 9.51 46.62
CA THR A 5 34.27 9.76 45.25
C THR A 5 33.02 8.91 45.12
N ALA A 6 31.86 9.54 45.07
CA ALA A 6 30.61 8.87 44.78
C ALA A 6 30.50 8.62 43.29
N ILE A 7 30.51 7.36 42.89
CA ILE A 7 30.19 6.91 41.52
C ILE A 7 28.69 6.80 41.41
N ALA A 8 28.06 7.72 40.70
CA ALA A 8 26.66 7.64 40.33
C ALA A 8 26.49 6.60 39.22
N LEU A 9 25.91 5.45 39.54
CA LEU A 9 25.54 4.40 38.61
C LEU A 9 24.22 4.79 37.95
N CYS A 10 24.27 5.39 36.75
CA CYS A 10 23.09 5.59 35.90
C CYS A 10 22.64 4.23 35.35
N LEU A 11 21.66 3.63 35.96
CA LEU A 11 20.89 2.52 35.40
C LEU A 11 20.07 3.06 34.22
N LEU A 12 20.58 2.87 32.99
CA LEU A 12 19.78 2.98 31.78
C LEU A 12 18.76 1.82 31.81
N CYS A 13 17.55 2.08 32.26
CA CYS A 13 16.40 1.24 31.97
C CYS A 13 16.12 1.35 30.46
N CYS A 14 16.79 0.53 29.65
CA CYS A 14 16.30 0.20 28.31
C CYS A 14 15.02 -0.59 28.48
N GLY A 15 13.89 0.11 28.57
CA GLY A 15 12.59 -0.49 28.39
C GLY A 15 12.55 -1.09 27.00
N VAL A 16 12.61 -2.40 26.90
CA VAL A 16 12.28 -3.12 25.67
C VAL A 16 10.80 -2.80 25.43
N ALA A 17 10.51 -1.80 24.62
CA ALA A 17 9.17 -1.58 24.12
C ALA A 17 8.84 -2.84 23.31
N SER A 18 8.06 -3.74 23.90
CA SER A 18 7.51 -4.89 23.17
C SER A 18 6.73 -4.32 21.98
N ALA A 19 7.14 -4.69 20.77
CA ALA A 19 6.41 -4.25 19.57
C ALA A 19 4.99 -4.80 19.68
N GLN A 20 3.98 -3.93 19.55
CA GLN A 20 2.59 -4.32 19.58
C GLN A 20 2.32 -5.41 18.54
N THR A 21 1.52 -6.40 18.90
CA THR A 21 1.04 -7.42 17.95
C THR A 21 0.04 -6.79 16.99
N ALA A 22 -0.15 -7.42 15.81
CA ALA A 22 -1.17 -6.96 14.88
C ALA A 22 -2.58 -6.95 15.48
N ARG A 23 -2.87 -7.90 16.37
CA ARG A 23 -4.14 -7.96 17.12
C ARG A 23 -4.34 -6.75 18.02
N GLU A 24 -3.32 -6.35 18.76
CA GLU A 24 -3.38 -5.16 19.62
C GLU A 24 -3.50 -3.87 18.82
N GLU A 25 -2.80 -3.76 17.68
CA GLU A 25 -2.91 -2.60 16.81
C GLU A 25 -4.33 -2.48 16.20
N ILE A 26 -4.90 -3.58 15.70
CA ILE A 26 -6.26 -3.62 15.13
C ILE A 26 -7.30 -3.35 16.23
N LYS A 27 -7.11 -3.87 17.44
CA LYS A 27 -7.98 -3.56 18.57
C LYS A 27 -7.95 -2.08 18.94
N ALA A 28 -6.79 -1.45 18.88
CA ALA A 28 -6.64 -0.02 19.16
C ALA A 28 -7.19 0.86 18.01
N ASN A 29 -7.09 0.38 16.78
CA ASN A 29 -7.61 1.05 15.59
C ASN A 29 -8.21 0.02 14.62
N ILE A 30 -9.52 -0.18 14.72
CA ILE A 30 -10.27 -1.17 13.93
C ILE A 30 -10.11 -0.98 12.42
N TYR A 31 -9.88 0.24 11.95
CA TYR A 31 -9.72 0.56 10.54
C TYR A 31 -8.50 -0.09 9.91
N LEU A 32 -7.48 -0.47 10.71
CA LEU A 32 -6.32 -1.23 10.22
C LEU A 32 -6.70 -2.59 9.63
N SER A 33 -7.83 -3.17 10.08
CA SER A 33 -8.34 -4.42 9.52
C SER A 33 -8.81 -4.29 8.06
N GLY A 34 -8.97 -3.06 7.56
CA GLY A 34 -9.41 -2.77 6.21
C GLY A 34 -8.42 -3.18 5.11
N SER A 35 -7.19 -3.61 5.47
CA SER A 35 -6.19 -4.08 4.49
C SER A 35 -5.91 -3.02 3.42
N ASN A 36 -6.19 -3.32 2.15
CA ASN A 36 -6.03 -2.39 1.04
C ASN A 36 -7.13 -1.32 0.90
N TYR A 37 -8.10 -1.30 1.81
CA TYR A 37 -9.16 -0.26 1.87
C TYR A 37 -8.93 0.79 2.95
N ILE A 38 -7.81 0.70 3.69
CA ILE A 38 -7.52 1.68 4.74
C ILE A 38 -7.35 3.07 4.13
N ASP A 39 -7.98 4.05 4.73
CA ASP A 39 -7.76 5.44 4.39
C ASP A 39 -6.29 5.83 4.66
N TYR A 40 -5.68 6.50 3.69
CA TYR A 40 -4.27 6.90 3.75
C TYR A 40 -3.95 7.78 4.96
N ASP A 41 -4.84 8.71 5.27
CA ASP A 41 -4.64 9.68 6.34
C ASP A 41 -4.64 9.03 7.73
N ASN A 42 -5.28 7.86 7.87
CA ASN A 42 -5.20 7.04 9.09
C ASN A 42 -3.82 6.39 9.29
N GLN A 43 -2.94 6.44 8.27
CA GLN A 43 -1.62 5.82 8.26
C GLN A 43 -0.48 6.84 8.21
N LEU A 44 -0.77 8.14 8.15
CA LEU A 44 0.26 9.18 8.00
C LEU A 44 1.35 9.06 9.06
N ALA A 45 2.60 9.22 8.60
CA ALA A 45 3.75 9.29 9.48
C ALA A 45 3.70 10.57 10.30
N THR A 46 3.88 10.44 11.60
CA THR A 46 3.97 11.59 12.51
C THR A 46 5.42 12.00 12.78
N ALA A 47 6.39 11.11 12.51
CA ALA A 47 7.80 11.39 12.72
C ALA A 47 8.36 12.27 11.59
N PRO A 48 9.13 13.32 11.92
CA PRO A 48 9.81 14.12 10.93
C PRO A 48 10.85 13.30 10.17
N LEU A 49 11.07 13.65 8.89
CA LEU A 49 12.09 13.01 8.08
C LEU A 49 13.50 13.37 8.61
N THR A 50 14.43 12.43 8.53
CA THR A 50 15.83 12.64 8.85
C THR A 50 16.39 13.78 7.97
N PRO A 51 17.06 14.78 8.57
CA PRO A 51 17.62 15.91 7.82
C PRO A 51 18.60 15.45 6.73
N THR A 52 18.63 16.20 5.63
CA THR A 52 19.57 15.99 4.52
C THR A 52 21.02 15.96 5.04
N PRO A 53 21.86 14.99 4.62
CA PRO A 53 23.24 14.90 5.05
C PRO A 53 24.03 16.20 4.75
N LYS A 54 24.93 16.59 5.66
CA LYS A 54 25.71 17.80 5.49
C LYS A 54 26.49 17.74 4.18
N GLY A 55 26.40 18.80 3.39
CA GLY A 55 27.06 18.89 2.09
C GLY A 55 26.32 18.29 0.92
N TYR A 56 25.11 17.73 1.14
CA TYR A 56 24.24 17.20 0.12
C TYR A 56 23.00 18.06 -0.07
N GLU A 57 22.31 17.84 -1.18
CA GLU A 57 20.98 18.39 -1.48
C GLU A 57 20.14 17.34 -2.23
N PRO A 58 18.83 17.23 -1.96
CA PRO A 58 17.94 16.44 -2.80
C PRO A 58 17.81 17.11 -4.18
N PHE A 59 17.81 16.32 -5.26
CA PHE A 59 17.76 16.86 -6.61
C PHE A 59 16.83 16.11 -7.57
N TYR A 60 16.44 14.89 -7.22
CA TYR A 60 15.54 14.07 -8.02
C TYR A 60 14.65 13.19 -7.13
N MET A 61 13.39 13.04 -7.53
CA MET A 61 12.43 12.13 -6.92
C MET A 61 11.90 11.14 -7.95
N SER A 62 11.97 9.86 -7.64
CA SER A 62 11.26 8.80 -8.36
C SER A 62 10.12 8.27 -7.51
N HIS A 63 8.90 8.42 -7.98
CA HIS A 63 7.68 8.05 -7.27
C HIS A 63 6.92 6.97 -8.03
N TYR A 64 6.27 6.07 -7.31
CA TYR A 64 5.18 5.23 -7.80
C TYR A 64 4.08 5.18 -6.75
N GLY A 65 2.89 5.64 -7.10
CA GLY A 65 1.71 5.70 -6.24
C GLY A 65 0.53 4.86 -6.75
N ARG A 66 -0.26 4.39 -5.83
CA ARG A 66 -1.58 3.82 -6.05
C ARG A 66 -2.60 4.94 -6.19
N HIS A 67 -3.68 4.75 -6.96
CA HIS A 67 -4.86 5.62 -6.92
C HIS A 67 -5.42 5.77 -5.50
N GLY A 68 -6.14 6.85 -5.24
CA GLY A 68 -6.82 7.12 -3.98
C GLY A 68 -8.02 6.22 -3.69
N SER A 69 -8.71 6.49 -2.59
CA SER A 69 -9.95 5.82 -2.20
C SER A 69 -10.99 5.80 -3.32
N ARG A 70 -11.73 4.69 -3.42
CA ARG A 70 -12.65 4.41 -4.53
C ARG A 70 -13.85 3.58 -4.12
N TRP A 71 -14.89 3.59 -4.94
CA TRP A 71 -15.95 2.58 -4.88
C TRP A 71 -15.39 1.19 -5.17
N LEU A 72 -16.09 0.14 -4.69
CA LEU A 72 -15.77 -1.24 -5.08
C LEU A 72 -15.85 -1.40 -6.61
N ILE A 73 -15.08 -2.36 -7.14
CA ILE A 73 -14.90 -2.48 -8.60
C ILE A 73 -16.04 -3.27 -9.24
N ASN A 74 -16.54 -4.30 -8.54
CA ASN A 74 -17.53 -5.21 -9.08
C ASN A 74 -18.90 -4.97 -8.44
N GLU A 75 -19.94 -4.89 -9.25
CA GLU A 75 -21.31 -4.73 -8.78
C GLU A 75 -21.73 -5.83 -7.79
N GLY A 76 -21.30 -7.08 -8.03
CA GLY A 76 -21.60 -8.21 -7.15
C GLY A 76 -21.06 -8.07 -5.72
N GLU A 77 -20.10 -7.17 -5.49
CA GLU A 77 -19.59 -6.87 -4.14
C GLU A 77 -20.62 -6.10 -3.30
N TYR A 78 -21.50 -5.32 -3.95
CA TYR A 78 -22.62 -4.63 -3.33
C TYR A 78 -23.90 -5.45 -3.42
N MET A 79 -24.20 -5.99 -4.61
CA MET A 79 -25.44 -6.72 -4.88
C MET A 79 -25.51 -8.07 -4.15
N GLY A 80 -24.37 -8.74 -3.91
CA GLY A 80 -24.36 -10.05 -3.25
C GLY A 80 -25.04 -10.03 -1.89
N PRO A 81 -24.54 -9.22 -0.91
CA PRO A 81 -25.18 -9.11 0.40
C PRO A 81 -26.58 -8.49 0.32
N LEU A 82 -26.80 -7.50 -0.58
CA LEU A 82 -28.11 -6.88 -0.77
C LEU A 82 -29.17 -7.89 -1.20
N THR A 83 -28.91 -8.70 -2.23
CA THR A 83 -29.84 -9.72 -2.74
C THR A 83 -30.11 -10.78 -1.68
N THR A 84 -29.05 -11.32 -1.04
CA THR A 84 -29.22 -12.35 -0.01
C THR A 84 -30.11 -11.88 1.14
N LEU A 85 -29.92 -10.65 1.61
CA LEU A 85 -30.72 -10.12 2.72
C LEU A 85 -32.15 -9.74 2.27
N ARG A 86 -32.36 -9.24 1.05
CA ARG A 86 -33.70 -8.97 0.51
C ARG A 86 -34.54 -10.22 0.37
N GLU A 87 -33.97 -11.29 -0.17
CA GLU A 87 -34.66 -12.59 -0.29
C GLU A 87 -35.06 -13.11 1.10
N ALA A 88 -34.16 -13.04 2.06
CA ALA A 88 -34.45 -13.45 3.44
C ALA A 88 -35.50 -12.57 4.14
N ASP A 89 -35.55 -11.27 3.85
CA ASP A 89 -36.57 -10.37 4.40
C ASP A 89 -37.94 -10.68 3.81
N ALA A 90 -38.01 -10.91 2.51
CA ALA A 90 -39.25 -11.30 1.81
C ALA A 90 -39.85 -12.61 2.38
N ASP A 91 -38.97 -13.54 2.78
CA ASP A 91 -39.35 -14.81 3.42
C ASP A 91 -39.59 -14.69 4.93
N GLY A 92 -39.44 -13.48 5.52
CA GLY A 92 -39.60 -13.24 6.96
C GLY A 92 -38.49 -13.89 7.81
N LYS A 93 -37.32 -14.13 7.24
CA LYS A 93 -36.19 -14.86 7.87
C LYS A 93 -35.15 -13.97 8.50
N LEU A 94 -35.25 -12.63 8.42
CA LEU A 94 -34.34 -11.72 9.08
C LEU A 94 -34.74 -11.43 10.53
N THR A 95 -33.74 -11.26 11.37
CA THR A 95 -33.88 -10.63 12.70
C THR A 95 -34.10 -9.13 12.56
N ALA A 96 -34.34 -8.44 13.67
CA ALA A 96 -34.38 -6.97 13.69
C ALA A 96 -33.03 -6.38 13.25
N GLU A 97 -31.88 -6.97 13.70
CA GLU A 97 -30.54 -6.56 13.29
C GLU A 97 -30.31 -6.83 11.80
N GLY A 98 -30.71 -8.00 11.28
CA GLY A 98 -30.64 -8.30 9.86
C GLY A 98 -31.38 -7.30 8.99
N LYS A 99 -32.55 -6.84 9.43
CA LYS A 99 -33.31 -5.76 8.74
C LYS A 99 -32.60 -4.41 8.81
N ALA A 100 -31.97 -4.08 9.95
CA ALA A 100 -31.19 -2.86 10.09
C ALA A 100 -29.97 -2.85 9.16
N VAL A 101 -29.29 -3.99 9.02
CA VAL A 101 -28.17 -4.16 8.07
C VAL A 101 -28.64 -4.03 6.62
N LEU A 102 -29.75 -4.70 6.27
CA LEU A 102 -30.34 -4.58 4.94
C LEU A 102 -30.62 -3.11 4.61
N LYS A 103 -31.26 -2.39 5.54
CA LYS A 103 -31.54 -0.97 5.34
C LYS A 103 -30.27 -0.14 5.12
N LYS A 104 -29.20 -0.34 5.92
CA LYS A 104 -27.91 0.36 5.71
C LYS A 104 -27.37 0.13 4.29
N ILE A 105 -27.45 -1.10 3.77
CA ILE A 105 -26.99 -1.45 2.43
C ILE A 105 -27.91 -0.79 1.37
N GLU A 106 -29.22 -0.79 1.57
CA GLU A 106 -30.18 -0.15 0.69
C GLU A 106 -30.02 1.38 0.62
N ASP A 107 -29.71 2.00 1.75
CA ASP A 107 -29.46 3.46 1.82
C ASP A 107 -28.14 3.81 1.09
N PHE A 108 -27.13 2.95 1.14
CA PHE A 108 -25.83 3.19 0.50
C PHE A 108 -25.81 2.82 -0.99
N TYR A 109 -26.47 1.72 -1.39
CA TYR A 109 -26.38 1.15 -2.74
C TYR A 109 -26.67 2.15 -3.87
N PRO A 110 -27.66 3.08 -3.78
CA PRO A 110 -27.91 4.05 -4.85
C PRO A 110 -26.70 4.93 -5.18
N THR A 111 -25.80 5.16 -4.22
CA THR A 111 -24.58 5.96 -4.42
C THR A 111 -23.54 5.23 -5.27
N THR A 112 -23.66 3.91 -5.42
CA THR A 112 -22.70 3.06 -6.14
C THR A 112 -23.02 2.94 -7.63
N ILE A 113 -24.26 3.30 -8.04
CA ILE A 113 -24.75 3.13 -9.41
C ILE A 113 -23.92 3.99 -10.37
N LYS A 114 -23.32 3.34 -11.38
CA LYS A 114 -22.40 3.96 -12.35
C LYS A 114 -21.14 4.58 -11.74
N ARG A 115 -20.78 4.16 -10.52
CA ARG A 115 -19.57 4.65 -9.83
C ARG A 115 -18.54 3.53 -9.53
N LEU A 116 -18.74 2.33 -10.09
CA LEU A 116 -17.88 1.19 -9.81
C LEU A 116 -16.42 1.47 -10.16
N GLY A 117 -15.56 1.33 -9.17
CA GLY A 117 -14.12 1.56 -9.29
C GLY A 117 -13.69 3.00 -9.52
N GLU A 118 -14.59 3.97 -9.45
CA GLU A 118 -14.25 5.40 -9.59
C GLU A 118 -13.61 5.96 -8.31
N LEU A 119 -12.80 6.99 -8.47
CA LEU A 119 -12.20 7.75 -7.37
C LEU A 119 -13.28 8.47 -6.56
N THR A 120 -13.19 8.41 -5.22
CA THR A 120 -14.06 9.17 -4.32
C THR A 120 -13.44 10.52 -3.97
N THR A 121 -14.24 11.41 -3.34
CA THR A 121 -13.75 12.69 -2.78
C THR A 121 -12.68 12.47 -1.70
N VAL A 122 -12.77 11.36 -0.93
CA VAL A 122 -11.71 10.95 0.00
C VAL A 122 -10.42 10.65 -0.76
N GLY A 123 -10.51 9.90 -1.88
CA GLY A 123 -9.35 9.56 -2.69
C GLY A 123 -8.67 10.77 -3.33
N GLU A 124 -9.45 11.74 -3.78
CA GLU A 124 -8.95 13.00 -4.30
C GLU A 124 -8.19 13.79 -3.23
N ARG A 125 -8.78 13.98 -2.03
CA ARG A 125 -8.12 14.64 -0.89
C ARG A 125 -6.80 13.97 -0.48
N GLN A 126 -6.72 12.64 -0.54
CA GLN A 126 -5.49 11.92 -0.23
C GLN A 126 -4.34 12.36 -1.13
N HIS A 127 -4.57 12.47 -2.45
CA HIS A 127 -3.54 12.88 -3.41
C HIS A 127 -3.20 14.36 -3.33
N HIS A 128 -4.17 15.25 -3.09
CA HIS A 128 -3.89 16.65 -2.74
C HIS A 128 -2.96 16.71 -1.52
N GLY A 129 -3.25 15.96 -0.46
CA GLY A 129 -2.41 15.90 0.72
C GLY A 129 -0.99 15.41 0.45
N ILE A 130 -0.82 14.37 -0.37
CA ILE A 130 0.50 13.82 -0.76
C ILE A 130 1.30 14.87 -1.55
N GLY A 131 0.71 15.48 -2.58
CA GLY A 131 1.36 16.52 -3.39
C GLY A 131 1.82 17.71 -2.56
N SER A 132 0.95 18.18 -1.66
CA SER A 132 1.27 19.26 -0.73
C SER A 132 2.46 18.93 0.17
N ARG A 133 2.50 17.72 0.73
CA ARG A 133 3.62 17.25 1.57
C ARG A 133 4.91 17.02 0.78
N MET A 134 4.84 16.55 -0.47
CA MET A 134 6.01 16.46 -1.36
C MET A 134 6.68 17.82 -1.55
N ALA A 135 5.89 18.84 -1.92
CA ALA A 135 6.40 20.20 -2.12
C ALA A 135 6.99 20.79 -0.84
N LYS A 136 6.39 20.50 0.31
CA LYS A 136 6.84 20.97 1.63
C LYS A 136 8.14 20.29 2.08
N ASN A 137 8.22 18.97 1.91
CA ASN A 137 9.33 18.15 2.43
C ASN A 137 10.57 18.20 1.54
N PHE A 138 10.40 18.47 0.23
CA PHE A 138 11.49 18.49 -0.75
C PHE A 138 11.49 19.79 -1.58
N PRO A 139 11.59 20.97 -0.92
CA PRO A 139 11.53 22.25 -1.61
C PRO A 139 12.68 22.44 -2.62
N GLU A 140 13.81 21.80 -2.42
CA GLU A 140 14.95 21.87 -3.35
C GLU A 140 14.61 21.25 -4.71
N ILE A 141 13.71 20.25 -4.74
CA ILE A 141 13.23 19.61 -5.97
C ILE A 141 12.15 20.46 -6.64
N PHE A 142 11.17 20.98 -5.88
CA PHE A 142 9.94 21.54 -6.43
C PHE A 142 9.87 23.06 -6.50
N LYS A 143 10.74 23.82 -5.78
CA LYS A 143 10.69 25.30 -5.73
C LYS A 143 11.54 26.02 -6.77
N ALA A 144 12.39 25.30 -7.51
CA ALA A 144 13.19 25.90 -8.56
C ALA A 144 12.29 26.44 -9.70
N LYS A 145 12.79 27.44 -10.45
CA LYS A 145 12.05 27.98 -11.58
C LYS A 145 12.05 27.00 -12.76
N ASN A 146 10.87 26.78 -13.36
CA ASN A 146 10.67 25.91 -14.53
C ASN A 146 11.09 24.45 -14.30
N VAL A 147 10.81 23.88 -13.14
CA VAL A 147 11.09 22.48 -12.80
C VAL A 147 10.39 21.54 -13.77
N PRO A 148 11.11 20.68 -14.51
CA PRO A 148 10.47 19.65 -15.31
C PRO A 148 10.00 18.48 -14.42
N VAL A 149 8.75 18.07 -14.56
CA VAL A 149 8.15 16.93 -13.88
C VAL A 149 7.49 16.02 -14.91
N ASP A 150 7.93 14.79 -14.97
CA ASP A 150 7.28 13.74 -15.76
C ASP A 150 6.22 13.05 -14.91
N ALA A 151 4.95 13.09 -15.32
CA ALA A 151 3.86 12.37 -14.67
C ALA A 151 3.28 11.31 -15.62
N ARG A 152 3.16 10.08 -15.14
CA ARG A 152 2.75 8.92 -15.92
C ARG A 152 1.66 8.18 -15.16
N SER A 153 0.57 7.81 -15.84
CA SER A 153 -0.51 7.04 -15.24
C SER A 153 -0.87 5.82 -16.07
N THR A 154 -1.43 4.81 -15.42
CA THR A 154 -2.19 3.79 -16.15
C THR A 154 -3.40 4.44 -16.81
N VAL A 155 -3.97 3.77 -17.84
CA VAL A 155 -5.16 4.27 -18.57
C VAL A 155 -6.46 4.21 -17.76
N VAL A 156 -6.38 3.85 -16.48
CA VAL A 156 -7.55 3.74 -15.60
C VAL A 156 -7.89 5.11 -15.02
N ILE A 157 -9.13 5.56 -15.20
CA ILE A 157 -9.60 6.92 -14.88
C ILE A 157 -9.21 7.34 -13.45
N ARG A 158 -9.44 6.49 -12.44
CA ARG A 158 -9.08 6.83 -11.05
C ARG A 158 -7.59 7.08 -10.83
N CYS A 159 -6.72 6.43 -11.62
CA CYS A 159 -5.28 6.67 -11.54
C CYS A 159 -4.90 8.00 -12.19
N ILE A 160 -5.58 8.36 -13.29
CA ILE A 160 -5.41 9.65 -13.98
C ILE A 160 -5.84 10.79 -13.05
N LEU A 161 -7.03 10.68 -12.45
CA LEU A 161 -7.54 11.71 -11.52
C LEU A 161 -6.66 11.84 -10.27
N SER A 162 -6.12 10.73 -9.77
CA SER A 162 -5.15 10.75 -8.67
C SER A 162 -3.84 11.46 -9.06
N MET A 163 -3.36 11.25 -10.28
CA MET A 163 -2.21 11.97 -10.83
C MET A 163 -2.49 13.47 -10.94
N GLU A 164 -3.65 13.83 -11.46
CA GLU A 164 -4.03 15.25 -11.61
C GLU A 164 -4.11 15.96 -10.25
N ALA A 165 -4.79 15.37 -9.25
CA ALA A 165 -4.92 15.95 -7.92
C ALA A 165 -3.55 16.20 -7.25
N GLU A 166 -2.59 15.29 -7.42
CA GLU A 166 -1.24 15.47 -6.89
C GLU A 166 -0.44 16.53 -7.67
N CYS A 167 -0.57 16.57 -9.00
CA CYS A 167 0.05 17.58 -9.85
C CYS A 167 -0.53 18.99 -9.60
N GLU A 168 -1.83 19.11 -9.33
CA GLU A 168 -2.47 20.39 -8.99
C GLU A 168 -1.86 21.01 -7.73
N GLU A 169 -1.61 20.21 -6.69
CA GLU A 169 -0.96 20.72 -5.46
C GLU A 169 0.49 21.15 -5.69
N LEU A 170 1.22 20.40 -6.50
CA LEU A 170 2.58 20.77 -6.89
C LEU A 170 2.57 22.08 -7.71
N ALA A 171 1.60 22.24 -8.61
CA ALA A 171 1.41 23.48 -9.39
C ALA A 171 0.99 24.66 -8.51
N ALA A 172 0.12 24.42 -7.51
CA ALA A 172 -0.25 25.44 -6.53
C ALA A 172 0.95 25.91 -5.69
N ALA A 173 1.83 24.96 -5.29
CA ALA A 173 3.05 25.28 -4.56
C ALA A 173 4.10 26.02 -5.44
N ASN A 174 4.16 25.73 -6.73
CA ASN A 174 5.03 26.38 -7.70
C ASN A 174 4.41 26.42 -9.10
N PRO A 175 3.75 27.53 -9.48
CA PRO A 175 3.11 27.66 -10.80
C PRO A 175 4.07 27.62 -12.00
N SER A 176 5.39 27.63 -11.78
CA SER A 176 6.38 27.55 -12.84
C SER A 176 6.81 26.10 -13.14
N ILE A 177 6.28 25.09 -12.44
CA ILE A 177 6.52 23.68 -12.75
C ILE A 177 6.03 23.38 -14.17
N ARG A 178 6.83 22.63 -14.91
CA ARG A 178 6.50 22.18 -16.27
C ARG A 178 6.20 20.70 -16.25
N PHE A 179 4.92 20.36 -16.20
CA PHE A 179 4.47 18.98 -16.27
C PHE A 179 4.53 18.46 -17.70
N HIS A 180 4.96 17.21 -17.82
CA HIS A 180 4.85 16.40 -19.02
C HIS A 180 4.03 15.15 -18.66
N ASN A 181 2.72 15.25 -18.82
CA ASN A 181 1.78 14.19 -18.51
C ASN A 181 1.65 13.24 -19.70
N ASP A 182 1.71 11.92 -19.44
CA ASP A 182 1.50 10.90 -20.46
C ASP A 182 0.71 9.73 -19.88
N VAL A 183 -0.38 9.38 -20.57
CA VAL A 183 -1.26 8.26 -20.25
C VAL A 183 -1.49 7.46 -21.52
N SER A 184 -0.73 6.40 -21.71
CA SER A 184 -0.79 5.60 -22.93
C SER A 184 -0.67 4.10 -22.67
N GLU A 185 -1.19 3.28 -23.59
CA GLU A 185 -1.06 1.83 -23.57
C GLU A 185 0.42 1.39 -23.62
N SER A 186 1.27 2.16 -24.29
CA SER A 186 2.70 1.87 -24.39
C SER A 186 3.43 1.89 -23.04
N LEU A 187 2.87 2.56 -22.03
CA LEU A 187 3.45 2.63 -20.70
C LEU A 187 3.00 1.49 -19.77
N GLN A 188 1.95 0.76 -20.15
CA GLN A 188 1.34 -0.27 -19.29
C GLN A 188 2.30 -1.42 -18.95
N TYR A 189 3.30 -1.71 -19.79
CA TYR A 189 4.26 -2.80 -19.58
C TYR A 189 5.06 -2.65 -18.28
N TYR A 190 5.23 -1.43 -17.75
CA TYR A 190 5.90 -1.18 -16.49
C TYR A 190 5.00 -0.52 -15.45
N LEU A 191 3.96 0.24 -15.85
CA LEU A 191 3.02 0.86 -14.90
C LEU A 191 2.04 -0.13 -14.31
N ASN A 192 1.82 -1.28 -14.95
CA ASN A 192 0.93 -2.31 -14.46
C ASN A 192 1.69 -3.60 -14.15
N GLN A 193 1.04 -4.52 -13.45
CA GLN A 193 1.65 -5.81 -13.13
C GLN A 193 1.86 -6.66 -14.39
N SER A 194 2.95 -7.41 -14.42
CA SER A 194 3.23 -8.40 -15.45
C SER A 194 3.47 -9.77 -14.82
N ARG A 195 2.69 -10.77 -15.21
CA ARG A 195 2.82 -12.14 -14.70
C ARG A 195 3.21 -13.10 -15.82
N SER A 196 4.45 -13.61 -15.78
CA SER A 196 4.90 -14.73 -16.60
C SER A 196 4.16 -16.03 -16.25
N ASP A 197 4.30 -17.06 -17.07
CA ASP A 197 3.72 -18.38 -16.78
C ASP A 197 4.21 -18.94 -15.46
N ARG A 198 5.49 -18.75 -15.14
CA ARG A 198 6.07 -19.16 -13.86
C ARG A 198 5.40 -18.46 -12.67
N LEU A 199 5.18 -17.15 -12.75
CA LEU A 199 4.45 -16.42 -11.71
C LEU A 199 2.99 -16.89 -11.59
N ARG A 200 2.34 -17.18 -12.71
CA ARG A 200 0.98 -17.77 -12.71
C ARG A 200 0.94 -19.17 -12.06
N GLN A 201 1.98 -19.99 -12.27
CA GLN A 201 2.10 -21.29 -11.61
C GLN A 201 2.34 -21.14 -10.10
N ALA A 202 3.21 -20.24 -9.68
CA ALA A 202 3.44 -19.94 -8.27
C ALA A 202 2.17 -19.43 -7.57
N SER A 203 1.42 -18.52 -8.19
CA SER A 203 0.13 -18.04 -7.67
C SER A 203 -0.90 -19.18 -7.50
N ARG A 204 -0.92 -20.17 -8.42
CA ARG A 204 -1.78 -21.36 -8.27
C ARG A 204 -1.40 -22.23 -7.06
N LYS A 205 -0.12 -22.34 -6.72
CA LYS A 205 0.33 -23.01 -5.47
C LYS A 205 -0.19 -22.26 -4.25
N GLY A 206 -0.10 -20.92 -4.25
CA GLY A 206 -0.58 -20.06 -3.17
C GLY A 206 -2.05 -20.27 -2.83
N ARG A 207 -2.91 -20.48 -3.84
CA ARG A 207 -4.36 -20.65 -3.64
C ARG A 207 -4.72 -21.88 -2.79
N SER A 208 -3.95 -22.95 -2.81
CA SER A 208 -4.21 -24.13 -1.97
C SER A 208 -4.01 -23.79 -0.49
N TYR A 209 -2.98 -23.01 -0.18
CA TYR A 209 -2.74 -22.50 1.17
C TYR A 209 -3.85 -21.52 1.58
N GLU A 210 -4.17 -20.55 0.73
CA GLU A 210 -5.23 -19.58 0.98
C GLU A 210 -6.57 -20.27 1.31
N ASN A 211 -6.94 -21.30 0.56
CA ASN A 211 -8.17 -22.07 0.80
C ASN A 211 -8.16 -22.76 2.17
N SER A 212 -7.04 -23.37 2.57
CA SER A 212 -6.92 -24.04 3.87
C SER A 212 -7.05 -23.05 5.04
N TYR A 213 -6.42 -21.87 4.92
CA TYR A 213 -6.54 -20.81 5.91
C TYR A 213 -7.93 -20.17 5.93
N THR A 214 -8.59 -20.04 4.76
CA THR A 214 -9.99 -19.60 4.69
C THR A 214 -10.90 -20.52 5.47
N GLN A 215 -10.74 -21.85 5.35
CA GLN A 215 -11.51 -22.80 6.14
C GLN A 215 -11.19 -22.69 7.64
N LYS A 216 -9.93 -22.47 7.99
CA LYS A 216 -9.46 -22.37 9.37
C LYS A 216 -10.00 -21.13 10.12
N TYR A 217 -10.14 -20.00 9.42
CA TYR A 217 -10.43 -18.69 10.04
C TYR A 217 -11.75 -18.05 9.59
N THR A 218 -12.65 -18.80 8.91
CA THR A 218 -13.98 -18.30 8.57
C THR A 218 -15.02 -19.02 9.43
N HIS A 219 -15.56 -18.33 10.42
CA HIS A 219 -16.54 -18.85 11.39
C HIS A 219 -17.81 -17.99 11.36
N PRO A 220 -18.71 -18.19 10.37
CA PRO A 220 -19.86 -17.31 10.14
C PRO A 220 -21.06 -17.56 11.08
N GLU A 221 -21.03 -18.63 11.90
CA GLU A 221 -22.21 -19.16 12.61
C GLU A 221 -22.82 -18.13 13.57
N ARG A 222 -21.98 -17.36 14.28
CA ARG A 222 -22.46 -16.29 15.17
C ARG A 222 -23.13 -15.18 14.36
N LEU A 223 -22.47 -14.70 13.31
CA LEU A 223 -23.00 -13.62 12.48
C LEU A 223 -24.32 -14.02 11.82
N MET A 224 -24.42 -15.27 11.36
CA MET A 224 -25.69 -15.79 10.77
C MET A 224 -26.83 -15.80 11.81
N LYS A 225 -26.55 -16.13 13.08
CA LYS A 225 -27.56 -16.06 14.17
C LYS A 225 -27.97 -14.61 14.49
N VAL A 226 -27.06 -13.64 14.29
CA VAL A 226 -27.39 -12.21 14.46
C VAL A 226 -28.30 -11.71 13.34
N LEU A 227 -28.05 -12.15 12.11
CA LEU A 227 -28.79 -11.64 10.93
C LEU A 227 -30.08 -12.39 10.64
N PHE A 228 -30.14 -13.70 10.93
CA PHE A 228 -31.25 -14.58 10.54
C PHE A 228 -31.90 -15.22 11.77
N ASN A 229 -33.24 -15.28 11.75
CA ASN A 229 -34.04 -15.91 12.80
C ASN A 229 -34.28 -17.42 12.58
N ASP A 230 -33.85 -17.98 11.44
CA ASP A 230 -34.04 -19.38 11.04
C ASP A 230 -32.70 -19.94 10.49
N GLN A 231 -32.03 -20.81 11.28
CA GLN A 231 -30.75 -21.38 10.89
C GLN A 231 -30.85 -22.50 9.85
N GLN A 232 -32.04 -23.15 9.72
CA GLN A 232 -32.27 -24.08 8.64
C GLN A 232 -32.37 -23.35 7.28
N TYR A 233 -33.04 -22.19 7.27
CA TYR A 233 -33.07 -21.32 6.10
C TYR A 233 -31.63 -20.91 5.68
N VAL A 234 -30.79 -20.54 6.65
CA VAL A 234 -29.38 -20.20 6.38
C VAL A 234 -28.63 -21.37 5.75
N PHE A 235 -28.80 -22.58 6.29
CA PHE A 235 -28.14 -23.77 5.76
C PHE A 235 -28.55 -24.07 4.30
N ASP A 236 -29.84 -23.91 4.00
CA ASP A 236 -30.41 -24.28 2.69
C ASP A 236 -30.17 -23.20 1.62
N ASN A 237 -30.12 -21.90 2.01
CA ASN A 237 -30.22 -20.78 1.06
C ASN A 237 -29.04 -19.80 1.11
N VAL A 238 -28.22 -19.79 2.17
CA VAL A 238 -27.22 -18.76 2.37
C VAL A 238 -25.79 -19.34 2.32
N ARG A 239 -24.95 -18.76 1.48
CA ARG A 239 -23.51 -19.04 1.50
C ARG A 239 -22.84 -18.26 2.64
N ALA A 240 -23.02 -18.72 3.88
CA ALA A 240 -22.71 -18.00 5.12
C ALA A 240 -21.29 -17.38 5.14
N GLY A 241 -20.24 -18.16 4.83
CA GLY A 241 -18.87 -17.65 4.78
C GLY A 241 -18.66 -16.60 3.67
N SER A 242 -19.39 -16.69 2.54
CA SER A 242 -19.33 -15.67 1.49
C SER A 242 -20.00 -14.37 1.94
N LEU A 243 -21.19 -14.46 2.53
CA LEU A 243 -21.92 -13.30 3.07
C LEU A 243 -21.09 -12.59 4.14
N MET A 244 -20.47 -13.33 5.07
CA MET A 244 -19.58 -12.76 6.09
C MET A 244 -18.46 -11.94 5.46
N ARG A 245 -17.72 -12.49 4.48
CA ARG A 245 -16.64 -11.79 3.79
C ARG A 245 -17.12 -10.58 3.00
N GLN A 246 -18.30 -10.66 2.37
CA GLN A 246 -18.86 -9.52 1.63
C GLN A 246 -19.27 -8.38 2.56
N LEU A 247 -19.92 -8.67 3.68
CA LEU A 247 -20.25 -7.66 4.70
C LEU A 247 -18.99 -7.04 5.32
N PHE A 248 -17.95 -7.85 5.58
CA PHE A 248 -16.67 -7.33 6.06
C PHE A 248 -16.00 -6.43 5.01
N LYS A 249 -16.07 -6.78 3.72
CA LYS A 249 -15.56 -5.93 2.64
C LYS A 249 -16.31 -4.59 2.56
N LEU A 250 -17.62 -4.58 2.76
CA LEU A 250 -18.40 -3.33 2.87
C LEU A 250 -17.90 -2.50 4.06
N ALA A 251 -17.73 -3.13 5.24
CA ALA A 251 -17.18 -2.44 6.42
C ALA A 251 -15.83 -1.78 6.11
N CYS A 252 -14.92 -2.48 5.45
CA CYS A 252 -13.63 -1.96 5.05
C CYS A 252 -13.74 -0.79 4.06
N ASN A 253 -14.63 -0.92 3.06
CA ASN A 253 -14.77 0.08 2.00
C ASN A 253 -15.43 1.38 2.46
N MET A 254 -16.20 1.36 3.57
CA MET A 254 -16.80 2.59 4.11
C MET A 254 -15.76 3.67 4.45
N GLN A 255 -14.51 3.31 4.75
CA GLN A 255 -13.40 4.26 4.91
C GLN A 255 -13.10 5.10 3.64
N SER A 256 -13.58 4.64 2.49
CA SER A 256 -13.40 5.34 1.20
C SER A 256 -14.48 6.40 0.94
N HIS A 257 -15.41 6.62 1.87
CA HIS A 257 -16.60 7.47 1.66
C HIS A 257 -16.80 8.44 2.82
N ASP A 258 -17.27 9.64 2.51
CA ASP A 258 -17.78 10.61 3.50
C ASP A 258 -19.20 10.18 3.90
N SER A 259 -19.33 9.15 4.75
CA SER A 259 -20.61 8.54 5.16
C SER A 259 -20.56 8.10 6.61
N ASP A 260 -21.69 8.29 7.31
CA ASP A 260 -21.88 7.80 8.68
C ASP A 260 -22.30 6.33 8.73
N ILE A 261 -22.51 5.68 7.58
CA ILE A 261 -22.85 4.27 7.51
C ILE A 261 -21.62 3.45 7.88
N GLU A 262 -21.76 2.53 8.84
CA GLU A 262 -20.71 1.64 9.29
C GLU A 262 -21.26 0.20 9.44
N PHE A 263 -20.37 -0.78 9.29
CA PHE A 263 -20.70 -2.21 9.40
C PHE A 263 -19.77 -2.96 10.36
N TYR A 264 -18.75 -2.32 10.91
CA TYR A 264 -17.82 -2.99 11.83
C TYR A 264 -18.48 -3.48 13.11
N SER A 265 -19.53 -2.79 13.59
CA SER A 265 -20.32 -3.19 14.75
C SER A 265 -20.99 -4.56 14.62
N LEU A 266 -21.11 -5.11 13.43
CA LEU A 266 -21.62 -6.46 13.18
C LEU A 266 -20.66 -7.57 13.65
N PHE A 267 -19.38 -7.26 13.74
CA PHE A 267 -18.33 -8.24 13.94
C PHE A 267 -17.75 -8.15 15.36
N THR A 268 -17.35 -9.28 15.91
CA THR A 268 -16.53 -9.32 17.13
C THR A 268 -15.07 -8.98 16.82
N GLU A 269 -14.30 -8.61 17.83
CA GLU A 269 -12.84 -8.38 17.70
C GLU A 269 -12.13 -9.59 17.08
N GLU A 270 -12.54 -10.81 17.42
CA GLU A 270 -11.96 -12.03 16.85
C GLU A 270 -12.27 -12.17 15.37
N GLU A 271 -13.54 -12.01 14.97
CA GLU A 271 -13.97 -12.09 13.59
C GLU A 271 -13.29 -11.02 12.72
N ILE A 272 -13.13 -9.80 13.22
CA ILE A 272 -12.40 -8.73 12.53
C ILE A 272 -10.95 -9.12 12.31
N TYR A 273 -10.29 -9.61 13.35
CA TYR A 273 -8.90 -10.02 13.25
C TYR A 273 -8.71 -11.21 12.29
N ASP A 274 -9.58 -12.20 12.35
CA ASP A 274 -9.53 -13.36 11.46
C ASP A 274 -9.79 -12.99 9.99
N GLN A 275 -10.76 -12.12 9.71
CA GLN A 275 -11.00 -11.63 8.36
C GLN A 275 -9.81 -10.81 7.83
N TRP A 276 -9.22 -9.95 8.66
CA TRP A 276 -7.98 -9.26 8.31
C TRP A 276 -6.82 -10.23 8.06
N ARG A 277 -6.64 -11.22 8.94
CA ARG A 277 -5.56 -12.22 8.84
C ARG A 277 -5.63 -13.00 7.53
N LEU A 278 -6.83 -13.39 7.11
CA LEU A 278 -7.04 -14.03 5.80
C LEU A 278 -6.61 -13.13 4.65
N ASN A 279 -7.00 -11.86 4.69
CA ASN A 279 -6.56 -10.88 3.70
C ASN A 279 -5.03 -10.71 3.72
N ASN A 280 -4.42 -10.63 4.90
CA ASN A 280 -2.97 -10.50 5.07
C ASN A 280 -2.22 -11.68 4.42
N ILE A 281 -2.67 -12.90 4.69
CA ILE A 281 -2.11 -14.14 4.12
C ILE A 281 -2.28 -14.17 2.59
N GLY A 282 -3.49 -13.89 2.08
CA GLY A 282 -3.76 -13.89 0.65
C GLY A 282 -2.87 -12.91 -0.11
N TRP A 283 -2.74 -11.68 0.38
CA TRP A 283 -1.86 -10.69 -0.22
C TRP A 283 -0.38 -11.07 -0.16
N TYR A 284 0.08 -11.66 0.95
CA TYR A 284 1.45 -12.12 1.07
C TYR A 284 1.76 -13.25 0.08
N LEU A 285 0.85 -14.23 -0.06
CA LEU A 285 0.98 -15.33 -1.03
C LEU A 285 1.00 -14.85 -2.48
N ASP A 286 0.19 -13.86 -2.82
CA ASP A 286 0.06 -13.39 -4.21
C ASP A 286 1.12 -12.36 -4.64
N TYR A 287 1.81 -11.68 -3.68
CA TYR A 287 2.68 -10.56 -4.02
C TYR A 287 3.95 -10.45 -3.16
N GLY A 288 4.03 -11.16 -2.03
CA GLY A 288 5.18 -11.17 -1.15
C GLY A 288 6.24 -12.21 -1.53
N HIS A 289 7.34 -12.23 -0.77
CA HIS A 289 8.39 -13.25 -0.90
C HIS A 289 8.00 -14.56 -0.18
N ALA A 290 6.76 -15.00 -0.31
CA ALA A 290 6.24 -16.20 0.34
C ALA A 290 6.97 -17.46 -0.14
N PRO A 291 7.62 -18.26 0.73
CA PRO A 291 8.23 -19.53 0.34
C PRO A 291 7.23 -20.50 -0.32
N GLN A 292 5.96 -20.44 0.09
CA GLN A 292 4.86 -21.24 -0.48
C GLN A 292 4.60 -20.96 -1.97
N THR A 293 5.08 -19.83 -2.47
CA THR A 293 5.00 -19.40 -3.87
C THR A 293 6.41 -19.20 -4.47
N ASP A 294 7.37 -20.02 -4.04
CA ASP A 294 8.75 -20.01 -4.48
C ASP A 294 9.49 -18.67 -4.23
N GLY A 295 8.92 -17.76 -3.42
CA GLY A 295 9.48 -16.44 -3.10
C GLY A 295 9.54 -15.45 -4.27
N ILE A 296 8.88 -15.75 -5.40
CA ILE A 296 9.10 -15.05 -6.68
C ILE A 296 8.01 -14.03 -7.03
N MET A 297 6.92 -13.96 -6.29
CA MET A 297 5.76 -13.13 -6.66
C MET A 297 6.07 -11.62 -6.81
N PRO A 298 7.01 -11.02 -6.06
CA PRO A 298 7.37 -9.61 -6.25
C PRO A 298 7.94 -9.29 -7.63
N PHE A 299 8.49 -10.27 -8.35
CA PHE A 299 8.99 -10.06 -9.72
C PHE A 299 7.88 -9.77 -10.75
N SER A 300 6.62 -9.80 -10.35
CA SER A 300 5.53 -9.19 -11.14
C SER A 300 5.78 -7.70 -11.44
N GLN A 301 6.67 -7.05 -10.68
CA GLN A 301 7.07 -5.65 -10.86
C GLN A 301 8.52 -5.48 -11.33
N GLN A 302 9.13 -6.51 -11.93
CA GLN A 302 10.48 -6.44 -12.48
C GLN A 302 10.63 -5.31 -13.53
N ASN A 303 9.61 -5.11 -14.38
CA ASN A 303 9.63 -4.07 -15.41
C ASN A 303 9.59 -2.68 -14.79
N LEU A 304 8.80 -2.48 -13.73
CA LEU A 304 8.73 -1.21 -13.02
C LEU A 304 10.06 -0.89 -12.33
N LEU A 305 10.65 -1.86 -11.63
CA LEU A 305 11.96 -1.66 -10.99
C LEU A 305 13.04 -1.35 -12.05
N ARG A 306 13.05 -2.05 -13.18
CA ARG A 306 13.95 -1.76 -14.30
C ARG A 306 13.75 -0.35 -14.83
N ASN A 307 12.51 0.08 -15.07
CA ASN A 307 12.19 1.44 -15.51
C ASN A 307 12.64 2.50 -14.51
N ILE A 308 12.50 2.26 -13.20
CA ILE A 308 13.00 3.18 -12.16
C ILE A 308 14.52 3.31 -12.24
N ILE A 309 15.25 2.21 -12.38
CA ILE A 309 16.73 2.20 -12.50
C ILE A 309 17.16 2.92 -13.79
N GLU A 310 16.60 2.53 -14.93
CA GLU A 310 16.95 3.12 -16.24
C GLU A 310 16.65 4.62 -16.29
N THR A 311 15.52 5.06 -15.72
CA THR A 311 15.20 6.48 -15.61
C THR A 311 16.23 7.20 -14.73
N ALA A 312 16.58 6.64 -13.57
CA ALA A 312 17.62 7.21 -12.71
C ALA A 312 18.98 7.28 -13.43
N ASP A 313 19.33 6.28 -14.24
CA ASP A 313 20.57 6.26 -15.03
C ASP A 313 20.67 7.39 -16.05
N THR A 314 19.55 7.92 -16.53
CA THR A 314 19.53 9.09 -17.43
C THR A 314 19.66 10.43 -16.68
N ILE A 315 19.34 10.45 -15.38
CA ILE A 315 19.25 11.68 -14.58
C ILE A 315 20.48 11.85 -13.66
N VAL A 316 20.98 10.74 -13.15
CA VAL A 316 22.04 10.68 -12.11
C VAL A 316 23.48 10.90 -12.61
N PRO A 317 23.87 10.79 -13.91
CA PRO A 317 25.24 11.07 -14.29
C PRO A 317 25.65 12.50 -13.94
N LEU A 318 26.44 12.64 -12.87
CA LEU A 318 26.91 13.93 -12.33
C LEU A 318 27.89 14.68 -13.26
N SER A 319 28.38 14.05 -14.33
CA SER A 319 29.36 14.61 -15.24
C SER A 319 28.80 15.67 -16.20
N ALA A 320 27.49 15.80 -16.29
CA ALA A 320 26.82 16.82 -17.09
C ALA A 320 25.88 17.66 -16.23
N PRO A 321 25.81 19.00 -16.41
CA PRO A 321 24.78 19.79 -15.77
C PRO A 321 23.42 19.27 -16.20
N LEU A 322 22.47 19.13 -15.26
CA LEU A 322 21.09 18.78 -15.56
C LEU A 322 20.57 19.78 -16.61
N SER A 323 20.14 19.29 -17.76
CA SER A 323 19.55 20.14 -18.78
C SER A 323 18.21 20.67 -18.27
N ALA A 324 17.73 21.80 -18.84
CA ALA A 324 16.40 22.33 -18.55
C ALA A 324 15.25 21.36 -18.92
N LYS A 325 15.58 20.24 -19.58
CA LYS A 325 14.66 19.18 -19.98
C LYS A 325 14.76 17.92 -19.10
N THR A 326 15.77 17.81 -18.23
CA THR A 326 15.96 16.66 -17.36
C THR A 326 14.93 16.69 -16.23
N PRO A 327 14.06 15.71 -16.07
CA PRO A 327 13.07 15.71 -15.00
C PRO A 327 13.71 15.76 -13.62
N GLN A 328 13.20 16.61 -12.74
CA GLN A 328 13.55 16.62 -11.32
C GLN A 328 12.63 15.72 -10.50
N ALA A 329 11.49 15.32 -11.05
CA ALA A 329 10.64 14.29 -10.51
C ALA A 329 10.04 13.44 -11.64
N THR A 330 9.92 12.14 -11.38
CA THR A 330 9.14 11.20 -12.20
C THR A 330 8.07 10.59 -11.32
N LEU A 331 6.83 11.01 -11.55
CA LEU A 331 5.65 10.57 -10.81
C LEU A 331 4.94 9.49 -11.63
N ARG A 332 4.69 8.33 -11.02
CA ARG A 332 4.01 7.19 -11.65
C ARG A 332 2.79 6.82 -10.84
N PHE A 333 1.67 6.58 -11.51
CA PHE A 333 0.38 6.29 -10.86
C PHE A 333 -0.23 5.00 -11.38
N GLY A 334 -0.65 4.14 -10.46
CA GLY A 334 -1.23 2.84 -10.78
C GLY A 334 -2.00 2.23 -9.62
N HIS A 335 -1.60 1.02 -9.21
CA HIS A 335 -2.41 0.16 -8.37
C HIS A 335 -1.63 -0.43 -7.19
N GLU A 336 -2.37 -0.88 -6.15
CA GLU A 336 -1.80 -1.61 -5.01
C GLU A 336 -1.05 -2.88 -5.42
N VAL A 337 -1.53 -3.57 -6.45
CA VAL A 337 -0.89 -4.77 -7.04
C VAL A 337 0.47 -4.48 -7.68
N CYS A 338 0.88 -3.21 -7.72
CA CYS A 338 2.20 -2.78 -8.15
C CYS A 338 3.01 -2.20 -6.98
N VAL A 339 2.42 -1.33 -6.14
CA VAL A 339 3.12 -0.73 -4.99
C VAL A 339 3.61 -1.81 -4.03
N MET A 340 2.73 -2.75 -3.69
CA MET A 340 3.06 -3.77 -2.69
C MET A 340 4.18 -4.69 -3.16
N PRO A 341 4.12 -5.35 -4.34
CA PRO A 341 5.23 -6.17 -4.79
C PRO A 341 6.48 -5.34 -5.12
N LEU A 342 6.38 -4.07 -5.50
CA LEU A 342 7.54 -3.19 -5.63
C LEU A 342 8.24 -2.98 -4.28
N ALA A 343 7.48 -2.69 -3.21
CA ALA A 343 8.03 -2.56 -1.86
C ALA A 343 8.72 -3.85 -1.39
N CYS A 344 8.15 -5.02 -1.72
CA CYS A 344 8.75 -6.32 -1.46
C CYS A 344 10.01 -6.54 -2.31
N LEU A 345 9.97 -6.21 -3.60
CA LEU A 345 11.11 -6.37 -4.51
C LEU A 345 12.29 -5.46 -4.14
N LEU A 346 11.99 -4.25 -3.66
CA LEU A 346 12.96 -3.30 -3.09
C LEU A 346 13.42 -3.70 -1.67
N GLU A 347 12.77 -4.66 -1.03
CA GLU A 347 13.04 -5.11 0.35
C GLU A 347 12.96 -3.96 1.37
N LEU A 348 11.96 -3.10 1.24
CA LEU A 348 11.79 -1.97 2.14
C LEU A 348 11.38 -2.43 3.54
N GLY A 349 12.22 -2.20 4.54
CA GLY A 349 11.97 -2.62 5.91
C GLY A 349 11.71 -4.13 6.01
N THR A 350 10.54 -4.53 6.49
CA THR A 350 10.13 -5.94 6.60
C THR A 350 9.39 -6.46 5.36
N CYS A 351 9.21 -5.65 4.30
CA CYS A 351 8.48 -6.07 3.10
C CYS A 351 9.15 -7.26 2.39
N GLY A 352 10.49 -7.39 2.49
CA GLY A 352 11.25 -8.50 1.92
C GLY A 352 11.24 -9.79 2.74
N ALA A 353 10.51 -9.85 3.85
CA ALA A 353 10.54 -10.99 4.75
C ALA A 353 10.01 -12.28 4.09
N GLN A 354 10.69 -13.40 4.37
CA GLN A 354 10.28 -14.74 4.00
C GLN A 354 9.77 -15.46 5.25
N VAL A 355 8.50 -15.88 5.26
CA VAL A 355 7.84 -16.48 6.42
C VAL A 355 7.27 -17.82 6.05
N GLU A 356 7.85 -18.89 6.59
CA GLU A 356 7.42 -20.28 6.37
C GLU A 356 6.07 -20.58 7.03
N ASN A 357 5.90 -20.17 8.28
CA ASN A 357 4.67 -20.40 9.02
C ASN A 357 3.73 -19.21 8.90
N LEU A 358 2.68 -19.33 8.08
CA LEU A 358 1.70 -18.26 7.85
C LEU A 358 0.86 -17.92 9.10
N ASP A 359 0.82 -18.78 10.11
CA ASP A 359 0.18 -18.47 11.40
C ASP A 359 0.94 -17.39 12.19
N THR A 360 2.21 -17.16 11.88
CA THR A 360 3.07 -16.14 12.50
C THR A 360 3.41 -14.99 11.57
N LEU A 361 2.78 -14.94 10.39
CA LEU A 361 3.05 -13.93 9.38
C LEU A 361 2.88 -12.51 9.90
N ASP A 362 1.84 -12.28 10.68
CA ASP A 362 1.47 -10.98 11.25
C ASP A 362 2.47 -10.44 12.30
N HIS A 363 3.40 -11.27 12.78
CA HIS A 363 4.49 -10.80 13.64
C HIS A 363 5.50 -9.95 12.87
N VAL A 364 5.68 -10.22 11.57
CA VAL A 364 6.73 -9.62 10.74
C VAL A 364 6.14 -8.80 9.60
N TRP A 365 5.11 -9.31 8.92
CA TRP A 365 4.57 -8.73 7.71
C TRP A 365 3.09 -8.39 7.89
N ARG A 366 2.76 -7.10 7.72
CA ARG A 366 1.41 -6.55 7.96
C ARG A 366 1.02 -5.67 6.79
N ASN A 367 0.07 -6.13 6.02
CA ASN A 367 -0.39 -5.50 4.78
C ASN A 367 -0.84 -4.04 4.97
N TYR A 368 -1.51 -3.71 6.07
CA TYR A 368 -1.97 -2.35 6.36
C TYR A 368 -0.83 -1.32 6.51
N ARG A 369 0.40 -1.76 6.75
CA ARG A 369 1.58 -0.89 6.79
C ARG A 369 2.19 -0.62 5.42
N ILE A 370 1.80 -1.42 4.40
CA ILE A 370 2.45 -1.43 3.09
C ILE A 370 1.60 -0.70 2.05
N PHE A 371 0.30 -1.04 1.94
CA PHE A 371 -0.50 -0.58 0.80
C PHE A 371 -1.93 -0.12 1.16
N PRO A 372 -2.10 0.90 2.05
CA PRO A 372 -3.38 1.60 2.20
C PRO A 372 -3.86 2.18 0.86
N MET A 373 -5.03 2.79 0.79
CA MET A 373 -5.41 3.65 -0.33
C MET A 373 -4.35 4.73 -0.54
N ALA A 374 -4.12 5.19 -1.76
CA ALA A 374 -3.10 6.18 -2.14
C ALA A 374 -1.65 5.84 -1.70
N CYS A 375 -1.37 4.57 -1.33
CA CYS A 375 -0.03 4.16 -0.92
C CYS A 375 1.00 4.47 -2.00
N ASN A 376 2.21 4.78 -1.57
CA ASN A 376 3.27 5.17 -2.51
C ASN A 376 4.67 4.78 -2.02
N VAL A 377 5.56 4.60 -3.00
CA VAL A 377 7.02 4.48 -2.80
C VAL A 377 7.66 5.72 -3.41
N GLN A 378 8.52 6.38 -2.66
CA GLN A 378 9.33 7.52 -3.11
C GLN A 378 10.80 7.20 -2.90
N LEU A 379 11.60 7.31 -3.96
CA LEU A 379 13.06 7.27 -3.88
C LEU A 379 13.58 8.69 -4.10
N ILE A 380 14.20 9.25 -3.07
CA ILE A 380 14.75 10.61 -3.09
C ILE A 380 16.23 10.53 -3.27
N PHE A 381 16.74 11.16 -4.33
CA PHE A 381 18.14 11.16 -4.70
C PHE A 381 18.84 12.44 -4.26
N TYR A 382 20.01 12.28 -3.69
CA TYR A 382 20.82 13.37 -3.13
C TYR A 382 22.17 13.42 -3.81
N ARG A 383 22.61 14.63 -4.17
CA ARG A 383 23.94 14.88 -4.75
C ARG A 383 24.78 15.76 -3.84
N PRO A 384 26.11 15.67 -3.92
CA PRO A 384 26.99 16.64 -3.26
C PRO A 384 26.72 18.05 -3.80
N LYS A 385 26.68 19.04 -2.90
CA LYS A 385 26.60 20.46 -3.29
C LYS A 385 27.88 20.98 -3.97
N LYS A 386 29.02 20.32 -3.71
CA LYS A 386 30.34 20.66 -4.28
C LYS A 386 31.13 19.39 -4.53
N GLY A 387 31.91 19.39 -5.59
CA GLY A 387 32.83 18.29 -5.93
C GLY A 387 32.11 17.06 -6.51
N ASN A 388 32.85 15.98 -6.67
CA ASN A 388 32.40 14.69 -7.16
C ASN A 388 32.34 13.72 -5.97
N GLY A 389 31.15 13.37 -5.52
CA GLY A 389 30.91 12.39 -4.47
C GLY A 389 29.83 11.42 -4.86
N ASP A 390 29.60 10.43 -4.00
CA ASP A 390 28.56 9.43 -4.24
C ASP A 390 27.17 10.06 -4.30
N ILE A 391 26.33 9.59 -5.20
CA ILE A 391 24.89 9.85 -5.13
C ILE A 391 24.32 8.99 -4.02
N LEU A 392 23.56 9.64 -3.14
CA LEU A 392 22.84 8.95 -2.09
C LEU A 392 21.35 8.86 -2.46
N VAL A 393 20.71 7.85 -1.92
CA VAL A 393 19.25 7.66 -2.06
C VAL A 393 18.65 7.31 -0.70
N LYS A 394 17.43 7.79 -0.48
CA LYS A 394 16.57 7.46 0.65
C LYS A 394 15.22 6.95 0.11
N ALA A 395 14.70 5.87 0.68
CA ALA A 395 13.38 5.35 0.34
C ALA A 395 12.33 5.75 1.38
N LEU A 396 11.17 6.16 0.88
CA LEU A 396 9.96 6.34 1.67
C LEU A 396 8.89 5.34 1.20
N LEU A 397 8.21 4.70 2.13
CA LEU A 397 6.99 3.94 1.89
C LEU A 397 5.86 4.64 2.66
N ASN A 398 4.86 5.11 1.96
CA ASN A 398 3.78 5.92 2.56
C ASN A 398 4.36 7.10 3.37
N GLU A 399 5.31 7.81 2.79
CA GLU A 399 6.02 8.96 3.36
C GLU A 399 6.82 8.67 4.66
N ARG A 400 7.03 7.38 5.00
CA ARG A 400 7.86 6.93 6.12
C ARG A 400 9.20 6.45 5.62
N GLU A 401 10.28 6.84 6.30
CA GLU A 401 11.64 6.38 5.97
C GLU A 401 11.78 4.89 6.17
N MET A 402 12.32 4.20 5.15
CA MET A 402 12.50 2.75 5.15
C MET A 402 13.96 2.37 5.04
N THR A 403 14.34 1.28 5.71
CA THR A 403 15.63 0.63 5.44
C THR A 403 15.58 -0.07 4.08
N MET A 404 16.72 -0.10 3.40
CA MET A 404 16.96 -0.80 2.14
C MET A 404 18.05 -1.87 2.31
N PRO A 405 18.22 -2.79 1.34
CA PRO A 405 19.31 -3.77 1.37
C PRO A 405 20.70 -3.11 1.47
N GLY A 406 21.63 -3.80 2.13
CA GLY A 406 23.01 -3.33 2.27
C GLY A 406 23.23 -2.41 3.46
N GLN A 407 24.37 -1.73 3.46
CA GLN A 407 24.79 -0.86 4.57
C GLN A 407 24.51 0.60 4.25
N PRO A 408 23.81 1.34 5.12
CA PRO A 408 23.63 2.76 4.93
C PRO A 408 24.96 3.52 5.13
N VAL A 409 25.10 4.63 4.42
CA VAL A 409 26.20 5.57 4.63
C VAL A 409 26.02 6.31 5.96
N SER A 410 24.78 6.75 6.21
CA SER A 410 24.36 7.35 7.49
C SER A 410 22.84 7.38 7.58
N GLY A 411 22.25 7.04 8.73
CA GLY A 411 20.80 7.04 8.91
C GLY A 411 20.09 6.29 7.77
N PRO A 412 19.07 6.88 7.09
CA PRO A 412 18.34 6.23 6.01
C PRO A 412 18.97 6.43 4.61
N TYR A 413 20.24 6.87 4.52
CA TYR A 413 20.90 7.22 3.26
C TYR A 413 21.84 6.12 2.80
N TYR A 414 21.66 5.65 1.57
CA TYR A 414 22.42 4.57 0.94
C TYR A 414 23.12 5.08 -0.32
N ARG A 415 24.26 4.47 -0.72
CA ARG A 415 24.86 4.74 -2.03
C ARG A 415 23.97 4.19 -3.13
N TRP A 416 23.59 5.04 -4.08
CA TRP A 416 22.80 4.59 -5.22
C TRP A 416 23.52 3.54 -6.07
N ALA A 417 24.82 3.70 -6.30
CA ALA A 417 25.60 2.76 -7.08
C ALA A 417 25.51 1.31 -6.53
N ASP A 418 25.60 1.16 -5.20
CA ASP A 418 25.54 -0.15 -4.53
C ASP A 418 24.14 -0.77 -4.67
N LEU A 419 23.10 0.01 -4.40
CA LEU A 419 21.70 -0.46 -4.54
C LEU A 419 21.34 -0.75 -5.99
N ARG A 420 21.78 0.09 -6.92
CA ARG A 420 21.57 -0.12 -8.36
C ARG A 420 22.15 -1.48 -8.78
N GLN A 421 23.39 -1.76 -8.41
CA GLN A 421 24.05 -3.03 -8.74
C GLN A 421 23.29 -4.19 -8.11
N TYR A 422 22.94 -4.09 -6.82
CA TYR A 422 22.17 -5.11 -6.11
C TYR A 422 20.86 -5.45 -6.83
N TYR A 423 20.06 -4.44 -7.21
CA TYR A 423 18.79 -4.67 -7.86
C TYR A 423 18.94 -5.21 -9.29
N LEU A 424 19.94 -4.77 -10.06
CA LEU A 424 20.24 -5.32 -11.37
C LEU A 424 20.64 -6.80 -11.31
N ASP A 425 21.46 -7.17 -10.34
CA ASP A 425 21.86 -8.57 -10.13
C ASP A 425 20.67 -9.44 -9.71
N LYS A 426 19.79 -8.91 -8.84
CA LYS A 426 18.55 -9.58 -8.44
C LYS A 426 17.62 -9.82 -9.62
N LEU A 427 17.42 -8.84 -10.49
CA LEU A 427 16.62 -8.97 -11.71
C LEU A 427 17.24 -9.96 -12.67
N ARG A 428 18.55 -9.89 -12.93
CA ARG A 428 19.28 -10.84 -13.79
C ARG A 428 19.16 -12.27 -13.31
N LYS A 429 19.40 -12.52 -12.02
CA LYS A 429 19.25 -13.84 -11.41
C LYS A 429 17.86 -14.44 -11.62
N PHE A 430 16.81 -13.61 -11.50
CA PHE A 430 15.45 -14.05 -11.76
C PHE A 430 15.23 -14.39 -13.25
N GLU A 431 15.74 -13.60 -14.17
CA GLU A 431 15.64 -13.81 -15.63
C GLU A 431 16.39 -15.08 -16.09
N ASP A 432 17.60 -15.29 -15.58
CA ASP A 432 18.40 -16.50 -15.91
C ASP A 432 17.72 -17.78 -15.42
N ASN A 433 17.05 -17.76 -14.30
CA ASN A 433 16.26 -18.88 -13.79
C ASN A 433 14.91 -19.08 -14.52
N ASN A 434 14.56 -18.19 -15.47
CA ASN A 434 13.36 -18.27 -16.31
C ASN A 434 13.64 -18.77 -17.73
N ARG A 435 14.91 -18.99 -18.09
CA ARG A 435 15.34 -19.59 -19.34
C ARG A 435 15.44 -21.11 -19.20
#